data_fb25f5667474aedd10b1f148a4d2ad02
#
_entry.id   fb25f5667474aedd10b1f148a4d2ad02
#
_cell.length_a   1.000
_cell.length_b   1.000
_cell.length_c   1.000
_cell.angle_alpha   90.00
_cell.angle_beta   90.00
_cell.angle_gamma   90.00
#
_symmetry.space_group_name_H-M   'P 1'
#
loop_
_entity.id
_entity.type
_entity.pdbx_description
1 polymer ?
#
loop_
_entity_poly.entity_id
_entity_poly.type
_entity_poly.pdbx_seq_one_letter_code
_entity_poly.pdbx_strand_id
1 'polypeptide(L)'
;MQKDPNTERYFTWLAAAFVRGKLAVPEGLSDEETIAFGRAEGLRLHKFKQQTELPRVKKVLGILQGLAPLSLLDIGSGRGTFLWPLLDTFPYLEVTAIDVNPIRVDDINAVRRGGFANLQALEMDATVIDLEDNAVDVVTALEVLEHLEQPGLAAQEAVRVAGKFVVASVPSREDENPEHIQLFEQASFEKLWLDAGASSVKIEYVLNHMIAVVKV
;
A
#
# COMPACT_ATOMS: atom_id res chain seq x y z
N MET A 1 17.49 -30.76 -6.20
CA MET A 1 16.47 -30.29 -7.15
C MET A 1 16.78 -28.84 -7.46
N GLN A 2 17.38 -28.53 -8.61
CA GLN A 2 17.63 -27.17 -9.05
C GLN A 2 16.24 -26.52 -9.31
N LYS A 3 15.93 -25.43 -8.59
CA LYS A 3 14.74 -24.64 -8.86
C LYS A 3 14.90 -24.00 -10.22
N ASP A 4 13.92 -24.21 -11.11
CA ASP A 4 13.83 -23.54 -12.40
C ASP A 4 13.91 -22.02 -12.18
N PRO A 5 14.89 -21.30 -12.76
CA PRO A 5 15.05 -19.86 -12.57
C PRO A 5 13.87 -19.06 -13.17
N ASN A 6 13.00 -19.70 -13.95
CA ASN A 6 11.82 -19.10 -14.59
C ASN A 6 10.52 -19.32 -13.80
N THR A 7 10.56 -19.96 -12.61
CA THR A 7 9.35 -20.12 -11.79
C THR A 7 8.92 -18.75 -11.24
N GLU A 8 7.87 -18.21 -11.81
CA GLU A 8 7.26 -16.97 -11.32
C GLU A 8 6.90 -17.15 -9.84
N ARG A 9 7.55 -16.36 -8.98
CA ARG A 9 7.22 -16.34 -7.55
C ARG A 9 6.02 -15.41 -7.33
N TYR A 10 5.05 -15.89 -6.58
CA TYR A 10 3.90 -15.12 -6.14
C TYR A 10 3.96 -14.93 -4.63
N PHE A 11 3.26 -13.92 -4.14
CA PHE A 11 2.72 -13.94 -2.78
C PHE A 11 1.61 -14.99 -2.76
N THR A 12 2.00 -16.26 -2.64
CA THR A 12 1.18 -17.43 -3.01
C THR A 12 -0.16 -17.42 -2.28
N TRP A 13 -0.14 -17.23 -0.97
CA TRP A 13 -1.33 -17.21 -0.12
C TRP A 13 -2.26 -16.02 -0.42
N LEU A 14 -1.72 -14.82 -0.76
CA LEU A 14 -2.51 -13.66 -1.18
C LEU A 14 -3.15 -13.87 -2.56
N ALA A 15 -2.40 -14.44 -3.49
CA ALA A 15 -2.90 -14.76 -4.82
C ALA A 15 -4.00 -15.82 -4.76
N ALA A 16 -3.83 -16.87 -3.94
CA ALA A 16 -4.84 -17.90 -3.73
C ALA A 16 -6.09 -17.31 -3.04
N ALA A 17 -5.91 -16.47 -2.01
CA ALA A 17 -7.03 -15.77 -1.38
C ALA A 17 -7.80 -14.90 -2.40
N PHE A 18 -7.10 -14.15 -3.26
CA PHE A 18 -7.76 -13.38 -4.32
C PHE A 18 -8.61 -14.27 -5.24
N VAL A 19 -8.08 -15.42 -5.67
CA VAL A 19 -8.83 -16.36 -6.52
C VAL A 19 -10.07 -16.88 -5.80
N ARG A 20 -9.96 -17.31 -4.54
CA ARG A 20 -11.08 -17.76 -3.71
C ARG A 20 -12.13 -16.67 -3.49
N GLY A 21 -11.71 -15.41 -3.41
CA GLY A 21 -12.62 -14.27 -3.26
C GLY A 21 -13.31 -13.82 -4.55
N LYS A 22 -12.79 -14.22 -5.72
CA LYS A 22 -13.35 -13.90 -7.05
C LYS A 22 -14.14 -15.04 -7.66
N LEU A 23 -13.82 -16.28 -7.33
CA LEU A 23 -14.35 -17.48 -7.98
C LEU A 23 -14.84 -18.52 -6.95
N ALA A 24 -15.80 -19.34 -7.37
CA ALA A 24 -16.15 -20.56 -6.64
C ALA A 24 -15.06 -21.63 -6.90
N VAL A 25 -14.09 -21.71 -6.02
CA VAL A 25 -12.97 -22.64 -6.13
C VAL A 25 -13.39 -24.02 -5.61
N PRO A 26 -13.06 -25.13 -6.29
CA PRO A 26 -13.26 -26.47 -5.76
C PRO A 26 -12.61 -26.67 -4.39
N GLU A 27 -13.26 -27.41 -3.51
CA GLU A 27 -12.71 -27.71 -2.19
C GLU A 27 -11.44 -28.60 -2.29
N GLY A 28 -10.53 -28.44 -1.34
CA GLY A 28 -9.34 -29.26 -1.18
C GLY A 28 -8.15 -28.88 -2.07
N LEU A 29 -8.26 -27.82 -2.89
CA LEU A 29 -7.12 -27.35 -3.68
C LEU A 29 -6.08 -26.65 -2.79
N SER A 30 -4.78 -26.97 -3.00
CA SER A 30 -3.66 -26.20 -2.47
C SER A 30 -3.68 -24.75 -3.02
N ASP A 31 -2.83 -23.88 -2.47
CA ASP A 31 -2.73 -22.50 -2.96
C ASP A 31 -2.20 -22.44 -4.39
N GLU A 32 -1.23 -23.28 -4.75
CA GLU A 32 -0.68 -23.40 -6.11
C GLU A 32 -1.74 -23.89 -7.12
N GLU A 33 -2.52 -24.90 -6.74
CA GLU A 33 -3.63 -25.40 -7.57
C GLU A 33 -4.73 -24.36 -7.72
N THR A 34 -5.05 -23.62 -6.65
CA THR A 34 -5.99 -22.50 -6.67
C THR A 34 -5.55 -21.40 -7.63
N ILE A 35 -4.25 -21.03 -7.61
CA ILE A 35 -3.66 -20.05 -8.54
C ILE A 35 -3.76 -20.58 -9.99
N ALA A 36 -3.45 -21.86 -10.22
CA ALA A 36 -3.54 -22.47 -11.55
C ALA A 36 -4.99 -22.46 -12.05
N PHE A 37 -5.96 -22.80 -11.18
CA PHE A 37 -7.39 -22.72 -11.47
C PHE A 37 -7.81 -21.29 -11.84
N GLY A 38 -7.44 -20.29 -11.04
CA GLY A 38 -7.77 -18.90 -11.32
C GLY A 38 -7.22 -18.39 -12.65
N ARG A 39 -6.02 -18.84 -13.05
CA ARG A 39 -5.46 -18.54 -14.37
C ARG A 39 -6.25 -19.20 -15.51
N ALA A 40 -6.66 -20.45 -15.36
CA ALA A 40 -7.47 -21.15 -16.34
C ALA A 40 -8.82 -20.48 -16.55
N GLU A 41 -9.40 -19.91 -15.49
CA GLU A 41 -10.62 -19.11 -15.52
C GLU A 41 -10.39 -17.63 -15.97
N GLY A 42 -9.19 -17.28 -16.44
CA GLY A 42 -8.90 -15.98 -17.04
C GLY A 42 -8.52 -14.86 -16.06
N LEU A 43 -8.34 -15.15 -14.77
CA LEU A 43 -7.90 -14.12 -13.81
C LEU A 43 -6.46 -13.67 -14.06
N ARG A 44 -6.25 -12.36 -14.04
CA ARG A 44 -4.93 -11.74 -14.16
C ARG A 44 -4.28 -11.62 -12.79
N LEU A 45 -3.30 -12.51 -12.50
CA LEU A 45 -2.64 -12.60 -11.20
C LEU A 45 -1.26 -11.90 -11.14
N HIS A 46 -0.85 -11.20 -12.19
CA HIS A 46 0.47 -10.55 -12.27
C HIS A 46 0.74 -9.55 -11.14
N LYS A 47 -0.30 -8.94 -10.56
CA LYS A 47 -0.19 -8.01 -9.42
C LYS A 47 0.35 -8.69 -8.14
N PHE A 48 0.25 -10.00 -8.02
CA PHE A 48 0.76 -10.78 -6.88
C PHE A 48 2.13 -11.41 -7.15
N LYS A 49 2.77 -11.13 -8.29
CA LYS A 49 4.14 -11.62 -8.54
C LYS A 49 5.12 -10.94 -7.58
N GLN A 50 5.93 -11.76 -6.92
CA GLN A 50 7.10 -11.27 -6.20
C GLN A 50 8.12 -10.81 -7.24
N GLN A 51 8.15 -9.52 -7.52
CA GLN A 51 9.24 -8.89 -8.26
C GLN A 51 10.41 -8.61 -7.31
N THR A 52 11.55 -8.18 -7.87
CA THR A 52 12.59 -7.58 -7.03
C THR A 52 11.97 -6.46 -6.23
N GLU A 53 12.00 -6.59 -4.92
CA GLU A 53 11.38 -5.63 -4.00
C GLU A 53 11.94 -4.23 -4.26
N LEU A 54 11.05 -3.27 -4.51
CA LEU A 54 11.45 -1.90 -4.78
C LEU A 54 12.17 -1.33 -3.55
N PRO A 55 13.33 -0.67 -3.71
CA PRO A 55 14.12 -0.17 -2.57
C PRO A 55 13.32 0.73 -1.62
N ARG A 56 12.37 1.54 -2.13
CA ARG A 56 11.49 2.35 -1.30
C ARG A 56 10.52 1.49 -0.47
N VAL A 57 9.96 0.42 -1.05
CA VAL A 57 9.09 -0.52 -0.33
C VAL A 57 9.85 -1.17 0.81
N LYS A 58 11.04 -1.73 0.52
CA LYS A 58 11.92 -2.31 1.54
C LYS A 58 12.25 -1.34 2.66
N LYS A 59 12.55 -0.08 2.31
CA LYS A 59 12.86 0.95 3.29
C LYS A 59 11.67 1.25 4.20
N VAL A 60 10.46 1.40 3.63
CA VAL A 60 9.23 1.64 4.39
C VAL A 60 8.87 0.46 5.29
N LEU A 61 8.99 -0.78 4.80
CA LEU A 61 8.79 -1.98 5.64
C LEU A 61 9.75 -1.99 6.83
N GLY A 62 11.02 -1.63 6.63
CA GLY A 62 12.01 -1.50 7.72
C GLY A 62 11.65 -0.40 8.73
N ILE A 63 11.09 0.73 8.29
CA ILE A 63 10.57 1.78 9.17
C ILE A 63 9.40 1.25 9.99
N LEU A 64 8.43 0.59 9.34
CA LEU A 64 7.26 0.01 10.02
C LEU A 64 7.63 -1.08 11.03
N GLN A 65 8.69 -1.87 10.77
CA GLN A 65 9.22 -2.81 11.76
C GLN A 65 9.69 -2.10 13.03
N GLY A 66 10.32 -0.93 12.90
CA GLY A 66 10.74 -0.10 14.03
C GLY A 66 9.56 0.57 14.77
N LEU A 67 8.50 0.94 14.05
CA LEU A 67 7.30 1.56 14.62
C LEU A 67 6.35 0.55 15.27
N ALA A 68 6.37 -0.70 14.81
CA ALA A 68 5.55 -1.82 15.29
C ALA A 68 4.05 -1.48 15.43
N PRO A 69 3.36 -1.01 14.36
CA PRO A 69 1.96 -0.65 14.42
C PRO A 69 1.05 -1.87 14.60
N LEU A 70 -0.10 -1.69 15.27
CA LEU A 70 -1.18 -2.68 15.35
C LEU A 70 -2.23 -2.46 14.27
N SER A 71 -2.39 -1.21 13.80
CA SER A 71 -3.34 -0.83 12.75
C SER A 71 -2.69 0.13 11.77
N LEU A 72 -3.07 0.03 10.49
CA LEU A 72 -2.51 0.84 9.41
C LEU A 72 -3.57 1.20 8.38
N LEU A 73 -3.58 2.46 7.95
CA LEU A 73 -4.28 2.92 6.77
C LEU A 73 -3.29 3.08 5.62
N ASP A 74 -3.53 2.40 4.49
CA ASP A 74 -2.74 2.57 3.26
C ASP A 74 -3.54 3.41 2.25
N ILE A 75 -3.09 4.64 2.01
CA ILE A 75 -3.72 5.58 1.07
C ILE A 75 -3.17 5.33 -0.33
N GLY A 76 -4.06 5.18 -1.31
CA GLY A 76 -3.69 4.99 -2.70
C GLY A 76 -3.02 3.63 -2.94
N SER A 77 -3.56 2.55 -2.39
CA SER A 77 -2.97 1.20 -2.45
C SER A 77 -2.75 0.68 -3.88
N GLY A 78 -3.46 1.22 -4.85
CA GLY A 78 -3.27 0.94 -6.26
C GLY A 78 -3.40 -0.55 -6.60
N ARG A 79 -2.36 -1.09 -7.26
CA ARG A 79 -2.28 -2.52 -7.62
C ARG A 79 -1.66 -3.38 -6.51
N GLY A 80 -1.40 -2.78 -5.34
CA GLY A 80 -0.80 -3.46 -4.20
C GLY A 80 0.72 -3.56 -4.23
N THR A 81 1.41 -2.67 -4.95
CA THR A 81 2.88 -2.67 -5.05
C THR A 81 3.54 -2.62 -3.67
N PHE A 82 2.96 -1.87 -2.73
CA PHE A 82 3.36 -1.85 -1.34
C PHE A 82 2.50 -2.78 -0.48
N LEU A 83 1.19 -2.82 -0.71
CA LEU A 83 0.22 -3.53 0.12
C LEU A 83 0.52 -5.04 0.22
N TRP A 84 0.87 -5.71 -0.88
CA TRP A 84 1.15 -7.15 -0.83
C TRP A 84 2.43 -7.49 -0.05
N PRO A 85 3.58 -6.80 -0.26
CA PRO A 85 4.74 -6.94 0.63
C PRO A 85 4.46 -6.60 2.10
N LEU A 86 3.62 -5.58 2.36
CA LEU A 86 3.21 -5.21 3.72
C LEU A 86 2.52 -6.38 4.42
N LEU A 87 1.48 -6.96 3.79
CA LEU A 87 0.72 -8.07 4.35
C LEU A 87 1.54 -9.34 4.50
N ASP A 88 2.50 -9.58 3.59
CA ASP A 88 3.44 -10.72 3.68
C ASP A 88 4.41 -10.55 4.87
N THR A 89 4.85 -9.31 5.13
CA THR A 89 5.76 -8.98 6.24
C THR A 89 5.06 -8.92 7.59
N PHE A 90 3.81 -8.43 7.62
CA PHE A 90 3.02 -8.19 8.83
C PHE A 90 1.66 -8.89 8.76
N PRO A 91 1.60 -10.23 8.83
CA PRO A 91 0.38 -11.01 8.58
C PRO A 91 -0.73 -10.78 9.62
N TYR A 92 -0.42 -10.18 10.77
CA TYR A 92 -1.37 -9.89 11.85
C TYR A 92 -1.73 -8.41 11.96
N LEU A 93 -1.20 -7.56 11.08
CA LEU A 93 -1.52 -6.14 11.06
C LEU A 93 -2.95 -5.92 10.57
N GLU A 94 -3.73 -5.15 11.30
CA GLU A 94 -5.04 -4.69 10.84
C GLU A 94 -4.84 -3.59 9.78
N VAL A 95 -5.22 -3.85 8.54
CA VAL A 95 -4.99 -2.95 7.42
C VAL A 95 -6.30 -2.50 6.79
N THR A 96 -6.48 -1.18 6.74
CA THR A 96 -7.48 -0.54 5.89
C THR A 96 -6.75 0.08 4.70
N ALA A 97 -7.17 -0.27 3.49
CA ALA A 97 -6.68 0.31 2.25
C ALA A 97 -7.74 1.28 1.68
N ILE A 98 -7.32 2.43 1.16
CA ILE A 98 -8.22 3.30 0.42
C ILE A 98 -7.68 3.60 -0.98
N ASP A 99 -8.59 3.65 -1.94
CA ASP A 99 -8.30 4.03 -3.33
C ASP A 99 -9.57 4.64 -3.96
N VAL A 100 -9.41 5.59 -4.86
CA VAL A 100 -10.54 6.18 -5.61
C VAL A 100 -11.04 5.25 -6.72
N ASN A 101 -10.31 4.20 -7.05
CA ASN A 101 -10.65 3.28 -8.13
C ASN A 101 -11.40 2.06 -7.58
N PRO A 102 -12.73 1.93 -7.86
CA PRO A 102 -13.56 0.85 -7.32
C PRO A 102 -13.09 -0.54 -7.73
N ILE A 103 -12.44 -0.67 -8.90
CA ILE A 103 -11.90 -1.98 -9.36
C ILE A 103 -10.76 -2.42 -8.44
N ARG A 104 -9.89 -1.48 -8.02
CA ARG A 104 -8.78 -1.78 -7.10
C ARG A 104 -9.31 -2.14 -5.72
N VAL A 105 -10.30 -1.39 -5.23
CA VAL A 105 -10.99 -1.66 -3.97
C VAL A 105 -11.63 -3.05 -3.97
N ASP A 106 -12.37 -3.44 -5.04
CA ASP A 106 -12.95 -4.77 -5.14
C ASP A 106 -11.90 -5.88 -5.25
N ASP A 107 -10.79 -5.62 -5.92
CA ASP A 107 -9.66 -6.57 -6.01
C ASP A 107 -9.00 -6.82 -4.65
N ILE A 108 -8.82 -5.77 -3.84
CA ILE A 108 -8.29 -5.91 -2.47
C ILE A 108 -9.31 -6.62 -1.57
N ASN A 109 -10.59 -6.26 -1.66
CA ASN A 109 -11.65 -6.92 -0.92
C ASN A 109 -11.86 -8.38 -1.35
N ALA A 110 -11.47 -8.77 -2.56
CA ALA A 110 -11.46 -10.18 -2.96
C ALA A 110 -10.42 -10.98 -2.13
N VAL A 111 -9.25 -10.41 -1.84
CA VAL A 111 -8.27 -11.05 -0.94
C VAL A 111 -8.88 -11.25 0.45
N ARG A 112 -9.60 -10.25 0.97
CA ARG A 112 -10.33 -10.36 2.24
C ARG A 112 -11.36 -11.50 2.21
N ARG A 113 -12.24 -11.54 1.20
CA ARG A 113 -13.26 -12.58 1.04
C ARG A 113 -12.66 -13.98 0.94
N GLY A 114 -11.47 -14.08 0.37
CA GLY A 114 -10.76 -15.35 0.22
C GLY A 114 -9.98 -15.81 1.45
N GLY A 115 -10.15 -15.14 2.61
CA GLY A 115 -9.64 -15.60 3.90
C GLY A 115 -8.70 -14.63 4.64
N PHE A 116 -8.49 -13.40 4.14
CA PHE A 116 -7.64 -12.42 4.79
C PHE A 116 -8.46 -11.43 5.64
N ALA A 117 -8.89 -11.86 6.81
CA ALA A 117 -9.91 -11.15 7.62
C ALA A 117 -9.46 -9.76 8.11
N ASN A 118 -8.16 -9.57 8.36
CA ASN A 118 -7.57 -8.32 8.87
C ASN A 118 -7.23 -7.29 7.77
N LEU A 119 -7.75 -7.48 6.56
CA LEU A 119 -7.67 -6.54 5.45
C LEU A 119 -9.06 -6.05 5.07
N GLN A 120 -9.21 -4.75 4.85
CA GLN A 120 -10.38 -4.18 4.18
C GLN A 120 -9.95 -3.10 3.20
N ALA A 121 -10.75 -2.86 2.17
CA ALA A 121 -10.56 -1.74 1.27
C ALA A 121 -11.86 -0.94 1.13
N LEU A 122 -11.73 0.39 1.07
CA LEU A 122 -12.82 1.34 0.97
C LEU A 122 -12.55 2.29 -0.21
N GLU A 123 -13.59 2.62 -0.95
CA GLU A 123 -13.52 3.65 -1.99
C GLU A 123 -13.57 5.02 -1.31
N MET A 124 -12.45 5.72 -1.29
CA MET A 124 -12.32 7.04 -0.67
C MET A 124 -11.30 7.89 -1.41
N ASP A 125 -11.53 9.21 -1.37
CA ASP A 125 -10.57 10.22 -1.78
C ASP A 125 -9.61 10.53 -0.62
N ALA A 126 -8.31 10.60 -0.90
CA ALA A 126 -7.28 10.93 0.09
C ALA A 126 -7.46 12.32 0.72
N THR A 127 -8.18 13.23 0.05
CA THR A 127 -8.45 14.60 0.53
C THR A 127 -9.69 14.70 1.43
N VAL A 128 -10.49 13.61 1.53
CA VAL A 128 -11.69 13.51 2.38
C VAL A 128 -11.82 12.08 2.88
N ILE A 129 -11.22 11.79 4.03
CA ILE A 129 -11.22 10.44 4.62
C ILE A 129 -12.32 10.32 5.67
N ASP A 130 -13.31 9.45 5.41
CA ASP A 130 -14.42 9.16 6.34
C ASP A 130 -13.99 8.15 7.41
N LEU A 131 -13.01 8.55 8.22
CA LEU A 131 -12.55 7.84 9.41
C LEU A 131 -12.38 8.87 10.55
N GLU A 132 -12.55 8.41 11.78
CA GLU A 132 -12.36 9.22 12.98
C GLU A 132 -10.91 9.69 13.14
N ASP A 133 -10.71 10.74 13.94
CA ASP A 133 -9.38 11.20 14.33
C ASP A 133 -8.63 10.09 15.08
N ASN A 134 -7.35 9.91 14.78
CA ASN A 134 -6.50 8.87 15.37
C ASN A 134 -7.05 7.44 15.20
N ALA A 135 -7.78 7.17 14.12
CA ALA A 135 -8.41 5.85 13.87
C ALA A 135 -7.42 4.70 13.72
N VAL A 136 -6.18 4.99 13.31
CA VAL A 136 -5.13 3.97 13.12
C VAL A 136 -3.81 4.41 13.73
N ASP A 137 -2.95 3.45 14.08
CA ASP A 137 -1.61 3.77 14.58
C ASP A 137 -0.73 4.50 13.56
N VAL A 138 -0.73 4.01 12.31
CA VAL A 138 0.10 4.54 11.23
C VAL A 138 -0.70 4.71 9.95
N VAL A 139 -0.46 5.80 9.24
CA VAL A 139 -0.94 6.01 7.86
C VAL A 139 0.24 5.90 6.90
N THR A 140 0.06 5.21 5.77
CA THR A 140 1.01 5.21 4.65
C THR A 140 0.40 5.90 3.43
N ALA A 141 1.20 6.72 2.72
CA ALA A 141 0.85 7.37 1.46
C ALA A 141 2.07 7.32 0.54
N LEU A 142 2.19 6.25 -0.25
CA LEU A 142 3.38 6.00 -1.05
C LEU A 142 3.10 6.24 -2.53
N GLU A 143 3.77 7.22 -3.11
CA GLU A 143 3.56 7.64 -4.52
C GLU A 143 2.09 8.03 -4.77
N VAL A 144 1.59 8.97 -3.98
CA VAL A 144 0.21 9.46 -4.03
C VAL A 144 0.18 10.98 -4.18
N LEU A 145 0.96 11.69 -3.39
CA LEU A 145 0.85 13.15 -3.26
C LEU A 145 1.22 13.90 -4.55
N GLU A 146 2.13 13.34 -5.33
CA GLU A 146 2.54 13.87 -6.65
C GLU A 146 1.44 13.83 -7.71
N HIS A 147 0.39 13.04 -7.51
CA HIS A 147 -0.77 12.93 -8.38
C HIS A 147 -1.92 13.86 -8.00
N LEU A 148 -1.87 14.50 -6.81
CA LEU A 148 -3.00 15.25 -6.27
C LEU A 148 -2.88 16.75 -6.59
N GLU A 149 -3.97 17.37 -7.01
CA GLU A 149 -4.04 18.83 -7.16
C GLU A 149 -3.96 19.55 -5.80
N GLN A 150 -4.43 18.91 -4.73
CA GLN A 150 -4.48 19.46 -3.39
C GLN A 150 -3.80 18.54 -2.36
N PRO A 151 -2.47 18.31 -2.46
CA PRO A 151 -1.75 17.40 -1.56
C PRO A 151 -1.80 17.85 -0.10
N GLY A 152 -2.00 19.15 0.15
CA GLY A 152 -2.15 19.69 1.51
C GLY A 152 -3.38 19.14 2.24
N LEU A 153 -4.51 18.97 1.54
CA LEU A 153 -5.70 18.36 2.15
C LEU A 153 -5.47 16.88 2.46
N ALA A 154 -4.84 16.15 1.55
CA ALA A 154 -4.50 14.74 1.80
C ALA A 154 -3.51 14.58 2.97
N ALA A 155 -2.53 15.48 3.10
CA ALA A 155 -1.61 15.50 4.22
C ALA A 155 -2.34 15.79 5.56
N GLN A 156 -3.30 16.74 5.57
CA GLN A 156 -4.12 17.06 6.74
C GLN A 156 -4.96 15.85 7.17
N GLU A 157 -5.62 15.19 6.23
CA GLU A 157 -6.40 13.98 6.51
C GLU A 157 -5.53 12.84 7.00
N ALA A 158 -4.36 12.60 6.38
CA ALA A 158 -3.42 11.59 6.82
C ALA A 158 -2.92 11.84 8.26
N VAL A 159 -2.59 13.08 8.60
CA VAL A 159 -2.19 13.47 9.97
C VAL A 159 -3.36 13.33 10.95
N ARG A 160 -4.57 13.73 10.58
CA ARG A 160 -5.78 13.64 11.41
C ARG A 160 -6.11 12.19 11.79
N VAL A 161 -6.05 11.29 10.80
CA VAL A 161 -6.43 9.86 10.99
C VAL A 161 -5.34 9.05 11.66
N ALA A 162 -4.06 9.47 11.56
CA ALA A 162 -2.95 8.80 12.22
C ALA A 162 -2.89 9.12 13.72
N GLY A 163 -2.79 8.09 14.55
CA GLY A 163 -2.62 8.25 16.01
C GLY A 163 -1.16 8.41 16.45
N LYS A 164 -0.19 8.03 15.60
CA LYS A 164 1.23 8.05 15.97
C LYS A 164 2.13 8.59 14.86
N PHE A 165 2.02 8.04 13.65
CA PHE A 165 2.91 8.39 12.55
C PHE A 165 2.22 8.35 11.18
N VAL A 166 2.72 9.19 10.27
CA VAL A 166 2.51 9.01 8.83
C VAL A 166 3.85 8.65 8.18
N VAL A 167 3.83 7.70 7.24
CA VAL A 167 5.00 7.38 6.40
C VAL A 167 4.60 7.60 4.95
N ALA A 168 5.22 8.56 4.30
CA ALA A 168 4.89 8.93 2.92
C ALA A 168 6.12 8.88 2.02
N SER A 169 5.94 8.57 0.74
CA SER A 169 7.00 8.71 -0.25
C SER A 169 6.54 9.48 -1.48
N VAL A 170 7.49 10.20 -2.08
CA VAL A 170 7.32 10.92 -3.34
C VAL A 170 8.60 10.79 -4.17
N PRO A 171 8.54 10.90 -5.52
CA PRO A 171 9.73 11.06 -6.35
C PRO A 171 10.55 12.28 -5.92
N SER A 172 11.88 12.15 -5.92
CA SER A 172 12.82 13.25 -5.64
C SER A 172 13.47 13.82 -6.91
N ARG A 173 13.05 13.36 -8.06
CA ARG A 173 13.50 13.79 -9.40
C ARG A 173 12.33 13.72 -10.36
N GLU A 174 12.38 14.57 -11.36
CA GLU A 174 11.49 14.45 -12.53
C GLU A 174 11.62 13.06 -13.17
N ASP A 175 10.50 12.53 -13.59
CA ASP A 175 10.41 11.28 -14.35
C ASP A 175 9.45 11.47 -15.55
N GLU A 176 9.30 10.41 -16.35
CA GLU A 176 8.48 10.44 -17.56
C GLU A 176 7.00 10.09 -17.29
N ASN A 177 6.57 9.96 -16.02
CA ASN A 177 5.19 9.62 -15.71
C ASN A 177 4.28 10.84 -15.91
N PRO A 178 3.38 10.84 -16.90
CA PRO A 178 2.50 11.98 -17.16
C PRO A 178 1.44 12.21 -16.08
N GLU A 179 1.27 11.26 -15.16
CA GLU A 179 0.35 11.37 -14.03
C GLU A 179 0.97 12.14 -12.85
N HIS A 180 2.30 12.40 -12.87
CA HIS A 180 2.98 13.22 -11.88
C HIS A 180 2.79 14.70 -12.24
N ILE A 181 1.88 15.37 -11.55
CA ILE A 181 1.54 16.78 -11.82
C ILE A 181 2.40 17.76 -11.03
N GLN A 182 3.19 17.26 -10.07
CA GLN A 182 4.09 18.07 -9.27
C GLN A 182 5.32 17.28 -8.80
N LEU A 183 6.41 17.99 -8.61
CA LEU A 183 7.64 17.50 -8.00
C LEU A 183 7.87 18.21 -6.65
N PHE A 184 8.15 17.43 -5.62
CA PHE A 184 8.47 17.98 -4.30
C PHE A 184 9.98 18.17 -4.12
N GLU A 185 10.37 19.33 -3.64
CA GLU A 185 11.69 19.53 -3.02
C GLU A 185 11.60 19.16 -1.53
N GLN A 186 12.75 18.83 -0.92
CA GLN A 186 12.77 18.43 0.50
C GLN A 186 12.09 19.45 1.40
N ALA A 187 12.39 20.72 1.24
CA ALA A 187 11.83 21.78 2.08
C ALA A 187 10.33 21.94 1.93
N SER A 188 9.81 21.83 0.70
CA SER A 188 8.37 21.88 0.45
C SER A 188 7.64 20.63 0.96
N PHE A 189 8.27 19.47 0.85
CA PHE A 189 7.71 18.20 1.35
C PHE A 189 7.68 18.15 2.88
N GLU A 190 8.73 18.63 3.54
CA GLU A 190 8.75 18.79 5.01
C GLU A 190 7.70 19.79 5.48
N LYS A 191 7.64 20.96 4.82
CA LYS A 191 6.66 22.01 5.15
C LYS A 191 5.22 21.54 4.99
N LEU A 192 4.91 20.76 3.96
CA LEU A 192 3.58 20.19 3.73
C LEU A 192 3.05 19.47 4.98
N TRP A 193 3.88 18.62 5.59
CA TRP A 193 3.51 17.85 6.77
C TRP A 193 3.43 18.72 8.04
N LEU A 194 4.32 19.68 8.20
CA LEU A 194 4.27 20.63 9.33
C LEU A 194 3.01 21.50 9.26
N ASP A 195 2.67 22.00 8.07
CA ASP A 195 1.43 22.77 7.84
C ASP A 195 0.17 21.92 8.06
N ALA A 196 0.26 20.60 7.85
CA ALA A 196 -0.82 19.64 8.13
C ALA A 196 -1.01 19.35 9.64
N GLY A 197 -0.13 19.84 10.52
CA GLY A 197 -0.24 19.69 11.97
C GLY A 197 0.72 18.66 12.59
N ALA A 198 1.68 18.15 11.82
CA ALA A 198 2.69 17.23 12.34
C ALA A 198 3.59 17.89 13.40
N SER A 199 3.94 17.13 14.45
CA SER A 199 4.85 17.58 15.52
C SER A 199 6.31 17.57 15.07
N SER A 200 6.69 16.65 14.18
CA SER A 200 8.04 16.62 13.58
C SER A 200 8.04 15.77 12.30
N VAL A 201 9.00 16.07 11.42
CA VAL A 201 9.19 15.37 10.15
C VAL A 201 10.67 14.99 10.01
N LYS A 202 10.92 13.74 9.62
CA LYS A 202 12.25 13.27 9.22
C LYS A 202 12.20 12.82 7.77
N ILE A 203 13.04 13.42 6.92
CA ILE A 203 13.16 13.02 5.52
C ILE A 203 14.35 12.09 5.36
N GLU A 204 14.12 10.96 4.71
CA GLU A 204 15.14 10.00 4.30
C GLU A 204 15.10 9.81 2.78
N TYR A 205 16.23 9.47 2.17
CA TYR A 205 16.32 9.22 0.74
C TYR A 205 16.57 7.75 0.45
N VAL A 206 15.95 7.26 -0.59
CA VAL A 206 16.23 5.96 -1.17
C VAL A 206 16.16 6.06 -2.69
N LEU A 207 17.29 5.91 -3.36
CA LEU A 207 17.43 6.14 -4.80
C LEU A 207 16.83 7.51 -5.21
N ASN A 208 15.80 7.48 -6.07
CA ASN A 208 15.13 8.65 -6.61
C ASN A 208 13.84 9.03 -5.84
N HIS A 209 13.74 8.65 -4.57
CA HIS A 209 12.56 8.93 -3.74
C HIS A 209 12.95 9.56 -2.41
N MET A 210 12.13 10.47 -1.95
CA MET A 210 12.10 10.94 -0.56
C MET A 210 11.06 10.14 0.22
N ILE A 211 11.40 9.80 1.45
CA ILE A 211 10.49 9.18 2.41
C ILE A 211 10.39 10.09 3.62
N ALA A 212 9.18 10.56 3.93
CA ALA A 212 8.88 11.28 5.15
C ALA A 212 8.43 10.32 6.23
N VAL A 213 9.05 10.38 7.40
CA VAL A 213 8.55 9.80 8.65
C VAL A 213 8.05 10.96 9.50
N VAL A 214 6.74 11.05 9.60
CA VAL A 214 6.00 12.17 10.19
C VAL A 214 5.46 11.73 11.53
N LYS A 215 5.79 12.44 12.59
CA LYS A 215 5.19 12.22 13.91
C LYS A 215 4.01 13.15 14.09
N VAL A 216 2.88 12.61 14.44
CA VAL A 216 1.66 13.36 14.73
C VAL A 216 1.54 13.69 16.21
#